data_8220018a891ffa0d1b90295c2668c0df
#
_entry.id   8220018a891ffa0d1b90295c2668c0df
#
_cell.length_a   1.000
_cell.length_b   1.000
_cell.length_c   1.000
_cell.angle_alpha   90.00
_cell.angle_beta   90.00
_cell.angle_gamma   90.00
#
_symmetry.space_group_name_H-M   'P 1'
#
loop_
_entity.id
_entity.type
_entity.pdbx_description
1 polymer ?
#
loop_
_entity_poly.entity_id
_entity_poly.type
_entity_poly.pdbx_seq_one_letter_code
_entity_poly.pdbx_strand_id
1 'polypeptide(L)'
;GFARMQISPVYAQLSRGKFELAALEALGSATLDLRRIAWDLSLFISGEYAFVALPAQYTTGSSIMPNKRNPDVIELMRATHASVAAARTEIEQLLSLPSGYHRDLQNSKPAIVHGFGRGLAALELLPALLANLEWRPDKLRAAMDSGMYATDVAVEAAIAGVPFREAYQA
;
A
#
# COMPACT_ATOMS: atom_id res chain seq x y z
N GLY A 1 5.25 21.16 13.82
CA GLY A 1 4.23 22.08 14.35
C GLY A 1 3.53 22.85 13.26
N PHE A 2 2.37 23.43 13.59
CA PHE A 2 1.61 24.28 12.67
C PHE A 2 2.16 25.70 12.67
N ALA A 3 2.22 26.33 11.49
CA ALA A 3 2.72 27.69 11.36
C ALA A 3 1.77 28.76 11.97
N ARG A 4 0.47 28.44 12.03
CA ARG A 4 -0.58 29.29 12.61
C ARG A 4 -1.81 28.47 13.00
N MET A 5 -2.65 29.06 13.85
CA MET A 5 -3.91 28.46 14.26
C MET A 5 -5.09 29.09 13.49
N GLN A 6 -6.14 28.30 13.29
CA GLN A 6 -7.42 28.80 12.80
C GLN A 6 -8.13 29.59 13.90
N ILE A 7 -8.47 30.83 13.62
CA ILE A 7 -9.04 31.77 14.62
C ILE A 7 -10.57 31.87 14.53
N SER A 8 -11.22 31.42 13.44
CA SER A 8 -12.67 31.49 13.32
C SER A 8 -13.32 30.26 14.00
N PRO A 9 -14.06 30.45 15.11
CA PRO A 9 -14.71 29.34 15.80
C PRO A 9 -15.85 28.74 14.98
N VAL A 10 -16.54 29.55 14.19
CA VAL A 10 -17.62 29.09 13.30
C VAL A 10 -17.04 28.17 12.22
N TYR A 11 -15.96 28.56 11.57
CA TYR A 11 -15.32 27.71 10.58
C TYR A 11 -14.79 26.41 11.20
N ALA A 12 -14.13 26.48 12.35
CA ALA A 12 -13.63 25.28 13.03
C ALA A 12 -14.74 24.31 13.39
N GLN A 13 -15.89 24.82 13.84
CA GLN A 13 -17.04 24.00 14.19
C GLN A 13 -17.71 23.37 12.97
N LEU A 14 -17.91 24.13 11.90
CA LEU A 14 -18.57 23.64 10.68
C LEU A 14 -17.66 22.77 9.80
N SER A 15 -16.36 22.80 10.03
CA SER A 15 -15.36 21.99 9.31
C SER A 15 -15.09 20.63 9.98
N ARG A 16 -15.82 20.26 11.01
CA ARG A 16 -15.68 18.93 11.63
C ARG A 16 -15.94 17.83 10.60
N GLY A 17 -15.13 16.78 10.66
CA GLY A 17 -15.13 15.70 9.69
C GLY A 17 -14.25 15.99 8.45
N LYS A 18 -14.15 17.24 7.99
CA LYS A 18 -13.31 17.62 6.84
C LYS A 18 -11.83 17.35 7.07
N PHE A 19 -11.31 17.68 8.25
CA PHE A 19 -9.90 17.46 8.58
C PHE A 19 -9.61 15.97 8.79
N GLU A 20 -10.54 15.27 9.41
CA GLU A 20 -10.50 13.83 9.60
C GLU A 20 -10.51 13.11 8.25
N LEU A 21 -11.35 13.56 7.31
CA LEU A 21 -11.38 13.03 5.95
C LEU A 21 -10.05 13.23 5.25
N ALA A 22 -9.48 14.45 5.28
CA ALA A 22 -8.19 14.74 4.66
C ALA A 22 -7.06 13.89 5.24
N ALA A 23 -7.06 13.65 6.55
CA ALA A 23 -6.09 12.77 7.20
C ALA A 23 -6.24 11.31 6.78
N LEU A 24 -7.48 10.82 6.64
CA LEU A 24 -7.73 9.46 6.11
C LEU A 24 -7.41 9.33 4.62
N GLU A 25 -7.54 10.39 3.84
CA GLU A 25 -7.10 10.40 2.43
C GLU A 25 -5.58 10.22 2.32
N ALA A 26 -4.82 10.94 3.15
CA ALA A 26 -3.37 10.77 3.19
C ALA A 26 -2.96 9.36 3.64
N LEU A 27 -3.59 8.84 4.69
CA LEU A 27 -3.38 7.47 5.15
C LEU A 27 -3.81 6.45 4.10
N GLY A 28 -4.91 6.72 3.38
CA GLY A 28 -5.41 5.90 2.29
C GLY A 28 -4.41 5.76 1.16
N SER A 29 -3.76 6.86 0.77
CA SER A 29 -2.69 6.84 -0.24
C SER A 29 -1.52 5.97 0.21
N ALA A 30 -1.03 6.14 1.43
CA ALA A 30 0.07 5.34 1.98
C ALA A 30 -0.29 3.84 2.07
N THR A 31 -1.51 3.52 2.52
CA THR A 31 -1.94 2.10 2.59
C THR A 31 -2.24 1.49 1.22
N LEU A 32 -2.54 2.30 0.21
CA LEU A 32 -2.65 1.84 -1.18
C LEU A 32 -1.29 1.41 -1.73
N ASP A 33 -0.24 2.18 -1.47
CA ASP A 33 1.13 1.78 -1.84
C ASP A 33 1.57 0.55 -1.07
N LEU A 34 1.27 0.48 0.23
CA LEU A 34 1.48 -0.71 1.04
C LEU A 34 0.81 -1.95 0.43
N ARG A 35 -0.43 -1.81 -0.03
CA ARG A 35 -1.17 -2.89 -0.70
C ARG A 35 -0.47 -3.37 -1.96
N ARG A 36 0.11 -2.46 -2.75
CA ARG A 36 0.86 -2.79 -3.98
C ARG A 36 2.13 -3.55 -3.65
N ILE A 37 2.92 -3.05 -2.69
CA ILE A 37 4.12 -3.76 -2.20
C ILE A 37 3.76 -5.16 -1.71
N ALA A 38 2.72 -5.28 -0.89
CA ALA A 38 2.29 -6.57 -0.35
C ALA A 38 1.78 -7.52 -1.45
N TRP A 39 1.20 -6.99 -2.54
CA TRP A 39 0.83 -7.79 -3.72
C TRP A 39 2.05 -8.35 -4.42
N ASP A 40 3.06 -7.51 -4.71
CA ASP A 40 4.30 -7.96 -5.35
C ASP A 40 5.01 -9.00 -4.50
N LEU A 41 5.11 -8.77 -3.18
CA LEU A 41 5.68 -9.74 -2.25
C LEU A 41 4.91 -11.08 -2.25
N SER A 42 3.58 -11.04 -2.41
CA SER A 42 2.78 -12.28 -2.51
C SER A 42 3.17 -13.14 -3.71
N LEU A 43 3.49 -12.50 -4.83
CA LEU A 43 3.98 -13.17 -6.03
C LEU A 43 5.42 -13.66 -5.82
N PHE A 44 6.28 -12.80 -5.30
CA PHE A 44 7.72 -13.11 -5.14
C PHE A 44 8.01 -14.22 -4.13
N ILE A 45 7.10 -14.44 -3.17
CA ILE A 45 7.19 -15.51 -2.18
C ILE A 45 6.62 -16.84 -2.71
N SER A 46 5.79 -16.81 -3.76
CA SER A 46 5.20 -18.03 -4.32
C SER A 46 6.26 -19.03 -4.72
N GLY A 47 5.88 -20.32 -4.72
CA GLY A 47 6.80 -21.41 -5.10
C GLY A 47 7.33 -21.29 -6.53
N GLU A 48 6.54 -20.68 -7.42
CA GLU A 48 6.85 -20.49 -8.83
C GLU A 48 7.97 -19.49 -9.03
N TYR A 49 7.93 -18.35 -8.31
CA TYR A 49 8.98 -17.33 -8.39
C TYR A 49 10.10 -17.58 -7.39
N ALA A 50 9.75 -17.79 -6.14
CA ALA A 50 10.70 -18.04 -5.05
C ALA A 50 11.84 -17.00 -4.98
N PHE A 51 11.57 -15.73 -5.32
CA PHE A 51 12.54 -14.64 -5.32
C PHE A 51 12.88 -14.16 -3.91
N VAL A 52 11.91 -14.34 -2.99
CA VAL A 52 11.98 -13.92 -1.60
C VAL A 52 11.50 -15.04 -0.69
N ALA A 53 12.16 -15.21 0.45
CA ALA A 53 11.65 -16.04 1.54
C ALA A 53 11.31 -15.17 2.75
N LEU A 54 10.25 -15.55 3.47
CA LEU A 54 9.88 -14.95 4.74
C LEU A 54 10.50 -15.76 5.88
N PRO A 55 11.15 -15.11 6.85
CA PRO A 55 11.51 -15.75 8.11
C PRO A 55 10.29 -16.36 8.82
N ALA A 56 10.51 -17.43 9.56
CA ALA A 56 9.44 -18.17 10.22
C ALA A 56 8.54 -17.31 11.12
N GLN A 57 9.10 -16.26 11.72
CA GLN A 57 8.36 -15.32 12.58
C GLN A 57 7.29 -14.50 11.86
N TYR A 58 7.34 -14.42 10.53
CA TYR A 58 6.35 -13.72 9.69
C TYR A 58 5.40 -14.69 8.96
N THR A 59 5.46 -15.97 9.32
CA THR A 59 4.62 -17.00 8.71
C THR A 59 3.83 -17.74 9.78
N THR A 60 2.68 -18.24 9.41
CA THR A 60 1.93 -19.18 10.24
C THR A 60 1.91 -20.57 9.61
N GLY A 61 1.88 -21.59 10.47
CA GLY A 61 1.78 -22.98 10.03
C GLY A 61 0.34 -23.46 9.88
N SER A 62 0.21 -24.74 9.64
CA SER A 62 -1.05 -25.45 9.66
C SER A 62 -0.98 -26.59 10.69
N SER A 63 -2.06 -26.82 11.41
CA SER A 63 -2.16 -27.94 12.36
C SER A 63 -2.21 -29.32 11.67
N ILE A 64 -2.53 -29.34 10.38
CA ILE A 64 -2.73 -30.57 9.61
C ILE A 64 -1.60 -30.78 8.59
N MET A 65 -1.05 -29.70 8.04
CA MET A 65 -0.02 -29.74 6.99
C MET A 65 1.30 -29.19 7.50
N PRO A 66 2.26 -30.03 7.93
CA PRO A 66 3.51 -29.57 8.55
C PRO A 66 4.43 -28.78 7.61
N ASN A 67 4.26 -28.93 6.31
CA ASN A 67 5.00 -28.21 5.27
C ASN A 67 4.39 -26.87 4.89
N LYS A 68 3.17 -26.55 5.36
CA LYS A 68 2.47 -25.32 5.02
C LYS A 68 3.03 -24.13 5.81
N ARG A 69 3.44 -23.09 5.10
CA ARG A 69 3.83 -21.78 5.65
C ARG A 69 3.01 -20.72 4.95
N ASN A 70 2.14 -20.05 5.71
CA ASN A 70 1.26 -19.01 5.18
C ASN A 70 1.93 -17.65 5.37
N PRO A 71 1.97 -16.79 4.34
CA PRO A 71 2.48 -15.42 4.46
C PRO A 71 1.41 -14.47 5.02
N ASP A 72 0.82 -14.81 6.17
CA ASP A 72 -0.35 -14.10 6.73
C ASP A 72 -0.09 -12.60 6.90
N VAL A 73 1.13 -12.23 7.31
CA VAL A 73 1.50 -10.83 7.46
C VAL A 73 1.32 -10.06 6.15
N ILE A 74 1.73 -10.64 5.02
CA ILE A 74 1.59 -10.03 3.69
C ILE A 74 0.11 -9.96 3.29
N GLU A 75 -0.64 -11.02 3.56
CA GLU A 75 -2.06 -11.10 3.22
C GLU A 75 -2.89 -10.08 4.00
N LEU A 76 -2.62 -9.92 5.30
CA LEU A 76 -3.27 -8.92 6.14
C LEU A 76 -2.88 -7.49 5.74
N MET A 77 -1.63 -7.26 5.36
CA MET A 77 -1.19 -5.96 4.83
C MET A 77 -1.93 -5.60 3.53
N ARG A 78 -2.15 -6.55 2.62
CA ARG A 78 -2.97 -6.32 1.41
C ARG A 78 -4.38 -5.87 1.74
N ALA A 79 -4.98 -6.44 2.80
CA ALA A 79 -6.35 -6.17 3.19
C ALA A 79 -6.53 -4.83 3.94
N THR A 80 -5.47 -4.31 4.55
CA THR A 80 -5.54 -3.13 5.44
C THR A 80 -6.11 -1.89 4.74
N HIS A 81 -5.76 -1.66 3.47
CA HIS A 81 -6.28 -0.53 2.71
C HIS A 81 -7.82 -0.50 2.66
N ALA A 82 -8.47 -1.66 2.61
CA ALA A 82 -9.95 -1.72 2.59
C ALA A 82 -10.56 -1.13 3.87
N SER A 83 -9.95 -1.34 5.04
CA SER A 83 -10.42 -0.77 6.31
C SER A 83 -10.28 0.77 6.33
N VAL A 84 -9.16 1.30 5.80
CA VAL A 84 -8.92 2.74 5.72
C VAL A 84 -9.88 3.39 4.71
N ALA A 85 -10.07 2.77 3.55
CA ALA A 85 -11.00 3.24 2.53
C ALA A 85 -12.46 3.24 3.03
N ALA A 86 -12.87 2.22 3.77
CA ALA A 86 -14.20 2.16 4.39
C ALA A 86 -14.38 3.29 5.41
N ALA A 87 -13.40 3.52 6.28
CA ALA A 87 -13.45 4.62 7.26
C ALA A 87 -13.52 5.99 6.59
N ARG A 88 -12.78 6.20 5.50
CA ARG A 88 -12.85 7.40 4.68
C ARG A 88 -14.25 7.60 4.12
N THR A 89 -14.82 6.58 3.50
CA THR A 89 -16.17 6.63 2.91
C THR A 89 -17.24 6.91 3.97
N GLU A 90 -17.14 6.30 5.15
CA GLU A 90 -18.05 6.56 6.26
C GLU A 90 -18.06 8.04 6.63
N ILE A 91 -16.89 8.67 6.80
CA ILE A 91 -16.81 10.11 7.11
C ILE A 91 -17.33 10.97 5.96
N GLU A 92 -17.01 10.63 4.72
CA GLU A 92 -17.50 11.34 3.53
C GLU A 92 -19.03 11.35 3.49
N GLN A 93 -19.67 10.22 3.79
CA GLN A 93 -21.14 10.13 3.86
C GLN A 93 -21.72 10.93 5.03
N LEU A 94 -21.07 10.98 6.17
CA LEU A 94 -21.48 11.82 7.30
C LEU A 94 -21.40 13.31 6.97
N LEU A 95 -20.47 13.73 6.10
CA LEU A 95 -20.32 15.12 5.66
C LEU A 95 -21.31 15.54 4.58
N SER A 96 -21.95 14.60 3.90
CA SER A 96 -22.92 14.88 2.82
C SER A 96 -24.29 15.33 3.31
N LEU A 97 -24.42 15.58 4.60
CA LEU A 97 -25.65 16.06 5.24
C LEU A 97 -25.85 17.57 5.07
N PRO A 98 -27.10 18.08 5.26
CA PRO A 98 -27.39 19.50 5.21
C PRO A 98 -26.52 20.33 6.17
N SER A 99 -26.35 21.61 5.85
CA SER A 99 -25.57 22.56 6.63
C SER A 99 -26.00 22.65 8.10
N GLY A 100 -25.07 22.98 8.97
CA GLY A 100 -25.25 23.17 10.38
C GLY A 100 -24.42 22.22 11.23
N TYR A 101 -24.56 22.35 12.55
CA TYR A 101 -23.90 21.52 13.51
C TYR A 101 -24.89 20.55 14.16
N HIS A 102 -24.78 19.28 13.78
CA HIS A 102 -25.64 18.21 14.26
C HIS A 102 -24.85 17.10 14.93
N ARG A 103 -25.53 16.22 15.66
CA ARG A 103 -24.89 15.11 16.40
C ARG A 103 -24.37 14.00 15.51
N ASP A 104 -24.80 13.92 14.27
CA ASP A 104 -24.32 12.96 13.26
C ASP A 104 -22.80 12.92 13.18
N LEU A 105 -22.16 14.09 13.28
CA LEU A 105 -20.68 14.22 13.25
C LEU A 105 -19.99 13.51 14.41
N GLN A 106 -20.68 13.09 15.45
CA GLN A 106 -20.07 12.27 16.53
C GLN A 106 -19.72 10.86 16.05
N ASN A 107 -20.39 10.38 15.01
CA ASN A 107 -20.12 9.08 14.41
C ASN A 107 -18.78 9.05 13.61
N SER A 108 -18.14 10.18 13.39
CA SER A 108 -16.80 10.22 12.78
C SER A 108 -15.73 9.57 13.64
N LYS A 109 -15.88 9.55 14.96
CA LYS A 109 -14.86 9.06 15.90
C LYS A 109 -14.54 7.57 15.74
N PRO A 110 -15.53 6.66 15.69
CA PRO A 110 -15.25 5.23 15.48
C PRO A 110 -14.53 4.98 14.16
N ALA A 111 -14.95 5.63 13.07
CA ALA A 111 -14.34 5.51 11.76
C ALA A 111 -12.86 5.94 11.78
N ILE A 112 -12.55 7.10 12.37
CA ILE A 112 -11.17 7.58 12.54
C ILE A 112 -10.33 6.60 13.34
N VAL A 113 -10.79 6.22 14.53
CA VAL A 113 -10.02 5.34 15.41
C VAL A 113 -9.75 3.99 14.73
N HIS A 114 -10.76 3.44 14.05
CA HIS A 114 -10.61 2.19 13.33
C HIS A 114 -9.67 2.31 12.13
N GLY A 115 -9.86 3.32 11.28
CA GLY A 115 -9.05 3.53 10.09
C GLY A 115 -7.57 3.78 10.43
N PHE A 116 -7.30 4.69 11.37
CA PHE A 116 -5.93 4.99 11.81
C PHE A 116 -5.30 3.81 12.55
N GLY A 117 -6.02 3.15 13.45
CA GLY A 117 -5.49 2.00 14.19
C GLY A 117 -5.03 0.88 13.25
N ARG A 118 -5.82 0.55 12.24
CA ARG A 118 -5.46 -0.47 11.25
C ARG A 118 -4.35 0.01 10.29
N GLY A 119 -4.48 1.22 9.78
CA GLY A 119 -3.54 1.75 8.79
C GLY A 119 -2.14 1.94 9.35
N LEU A 120 -2.02 2.59 10.51
CA LEU A 120 -0.74 2.84 11.15
C LEU A 120 -0.06 1.55 11.60
N ALA A 121 -0.79 0.61 12.20
CA ALA A 121 -0.21 -0.66 12.62
C ALA A 121 0.43 -1.43 11.45
N ALA A 122 -0.20 -1.41 10.28
CA ALA A 122 0.35 -2.05 9.09
C ALA A 122 1.57 -1.29 8.52
N LEU A 123 1.55 0.05 8.52
CA LEU A 123 2.69 0.86 8.09
C LEU A 123 3.88 0.73 9.03
N GLU A 124 3.66 0.66 10.35
CA GLU A 124 4.71 0.47 11.36
C GLU A 124 5.41 -0.89 11.24
N LEU A 125 4.68 -1.91 10.78
CA LEU A 125 5.24 -3.24 10.57
C LEU A 125 6.15 -3.31 9.34
N LEU A 126 5.90 -2.49 8.30
CA LEU A 126 6.57 -2.59 7.01
C LEU A 126 8.10 -2.48 7.08
N PRO A 127 8.73 -1.53 7.80
CA PRO A 127 10.18 -1.43 7.85
C PRO A 127 10.84 -2.70 8.39
N ALA A 128 10.31 -3.25 9.48
CA ALA A 128 10.84 -4.46 10.08
C ALA A 128 10.65 -5.68 9.18
N LEU A 129 9.52 -5.78 8.48
CA LEU A 129 9.27 -6.82 7.50
C LEU A 129 10.30 -6.76 6.36
N LEU A 130 10.46 -5.59 5.72
CA LEU A 130 11.38 -5.42 4.59
C LEU A 130 12.84 -5.69 4.98
N ALA A 131 13.27 -5.28 6.17
CA ALA A 131 14.62 -5.52 6.68
C ALA A 131 14.92 -7.01 6.92
N ASN A 132 13.90 -7.83 7.11
CA ASN A 132 14.05 -9.26 7.39
C ASN A 132 13.70 -10.15 6.19
N LEU A 133 13.43 -9.60 5.02
CA LEU A 133 13.22 -10.40 3.81
C LEU A 133 14.52 -11.07 3.36
N GLU A 134 14.44 -12.34 3.05
CA GLU A 134 15.58 -13.12 2.53
C GLU A 134 15.50 -13.18 1.00
N TRP A 135 16.21 -12.27 0.34
CA TRP A 135 16.28 -12.23 -1.12
C TRP A 135 17.13 -13.37 -1.67
N ARG A 136 16.71 -13.93 -2.81
CA ARG A 136 17.41 -15.00 -3.53
C ARG A 136 17.96 -14.51 -4.87
N PRO A 137 19.16 -13.89 -4.88
CA PRO A 137 19.72 -13.27 -6.08
C PRO A 137 19.86 -14.24 -7.26
N ASP A 138 20.16 -15.50 -7.00
CA ASP A 138 20.32 -16.50 -8.06
C ASP A 138 18.99 -16.79 -8.78
N LYS A 139 17.89 -16.84 -8.04
CA LYS A 139 16.53 -16.97 -8.62
C LYS A 139 16.15 -15.74 -9.42
N LEU A 140 16.45 -14.56 -8.91
CA LEU A 140 16.24 -13.30 -9.61
C LEU A 140 17.02 -13.24 -10.93
N ARG A 141 18.31 -13.59 -10.90
CA ARG A 141 19.15 -13.63 -12.12
C ARG A 141 18.65 -14.66 -13.13
N ALA A 142 18.25 -15.85 -12.67
CA ALA A 142 17.74 -16.88 -13.55
C ALA A 142 16.40 -16.53 -14.23
N ALA A 143 15.66 -15.61 -13.66
CA ALA A 143 14.39 -15.13 -14.22
C ALA A 143 14.58 -14.01 -15.26
N MET A 144 15.78 -13.45 -15.40
CA MET A 144 16.08 -12.41 -16.38
C MET A 144 16.30 -13.06 -17.74
N ASP A 145 15.59 -12.59 -18.75
CA ASP A 145 15.81 -12.98 -20.14
C ASP A 145 16.17 -11.79 -21.04
N SER A 146 16.63 -12.06 -22.24
CA SER A 146 17.06 -11.02 -23.18
C SER A 146 15.93 -10.07 -23.60
N GLY A 147 14.69 -10.50 -23.59
CA GLY A 147 13.53 -9.68 -23.93
C GLY A 147 13.32 -8.50 -22.97
N MET A 148 13.80 -8.63 -21.72
CA MET A 148 13.73 -7.55 -20.73
C MET A 148 14.58 -6.33 -21.13
N TYR A 149 15.58 -6.52 -22.00
CA TYR A 149 16.52 -5.49 -22.46
C TYR A 149 16.20 -5.00 -23.88
N ALA A 150 15.13 -5.47 -24.49
CA ALA A 150 14.79 -5.12 -25.88
C ALA A 150 14.69 -3.60 -26.13
N THR A 151 14.16 -2.86 -25.15
CA THR A 151 14.08 -1.40 -25.23
C THR A 151 15.47 -0.75 -25.19
N ASP A 152 16.34 -1.23 -24.32
CA ASP A 152 17.70 -0.69 -24.18
C ASP A 152 18.49 -0.91 -25.50
N VAL A 153 18.38 -2.11 -26.08
CA VAL A 153 18.99 -2.43 -27.39
C VAL A 153 18.46 -1.53 -28.49
N ALA A 154 17.15 -1.29 -28.54
CA ALA A 154 16.55 -0.40 -29.54
C ALA A 154 17.00 1.07 -29.36
N VAL A 155 17.13 1.53 -28.12
CA VAL A 155 17.63 2.89 -27.81
C VAL A 155 19.11 3.02 -28.19
N GLU A 156 19.96 2.05 -27.86
CA GLU A 156 21.37 2.04 -28.24
C GLU A 156 21.54 2.06 -29.76
N ALA A 157 20.78 1.26 -30.50
CA ALA A 157 20.77 1.26 -31.96
C ALA A 157 20.33 2.63 -32.53
N ALA A 158 19.33 3.27 -31.93
CA ALA A 158 18.87 4.60 -32.32
C ALA A 158 19.94 5.67 -32.08
N ILE A 159 20.66 5.61 -30.97
CA ILE A 159 21.81 6.48 -30.66
C ILE A 159 22.92 6.28 -31.72
N ALA A 160 23.12 5.05 -32.19
CA ALA A 160 24.07 4.72 -33.24
C ALA A 160 23.62 5.15 -34.66
N GLY A 161 22.42 5.77 -34.80
CA GLY A 161 21.90 6.33 -36.03
C GLY A 161 20.90 5.44 -36.79
N VAL A 162 20.49 4.31 -36.22
CA VAL A 162 19.40 3.49 -36.78
C VAL A 162 18.07 4.14 -36.43
N PRO A 163 17.14 4.35 -37.42
CA PRO A 163 15.82 4.86 -37.11
C PRO A 163 15.14 3.99 -36.04
N PHE A 164 14.61 4.59 -34.95
CA PHE A 164 14.06 3.85 -33.80
C PHE A 164 13.02 2.80 -34.22
N ARG A 165 12.21 3.11 -35.25
CA ARG A 165 11.21 2.18 -35.76
C ARG A 165 11.82 0.91 -36.37
N GLU A 166 12.98 1.02 -36.99
CA GLU A 166 13.72 -0.13 -37.54
C GLU A 166 14.42 -0.90 -36.42
N ALA A 167 15.04 -0.19 -35.50
CA ALA A 167 15.66 -0.79 -34.30
C ALA A 167 14.66 -1.57 -33.40
N TYR A 168 13.40 -1.11 -33.36
CA TYR A 168 12.33 -1.77 -32.61
C TYR A 168 11.82 -3.06 -33.28
N GLN A 169 11.99 -3.23 -34.59
CA GLN A 169 11.52 -4.40 -35.35
C GLN A 169 12.59 -5.50 -35.49
N ALA A 170 13.82 -5.22 -35.12
CA ALA A 170 14.95 -6.14 -35.16
C ALA A 170 15.06 -6.97 -33.90
#